data_2b5fb4ee27a4821c00cb8dc066e904ca
#
_entry.id   2b5fb4ee27a4821c00cb8dc066e904ca
#
_cell.length_a   1.000
_cell.length_b   1.000
_cell.length_c   1.000
_cell.angle_alpha   90.00
_cell.angle_beta   90.00
_cell.angle_gamma   90.00
#
_symmetry.space_group_name_H-M   'P 1'
#
loop_
_entity.id
_entity.type
_entity.pdbx_description
1 polymer ?
#
loop_
_entity_poly.entity_id
_entity_poly.type
_entity_poly.pdbx_seq_one_letter_code
_entity_poly.pdbx_strand_id
1 'polypeptide(L)'
;IYNFSRLLNLMLHLELRNYSNIKSEYASVSYYFNKNKQLFKTENLVLSYFSNPKNYMYNSNGALLVLQDNLEKIKEIKIEQFALNYIDFFTWIKARLSRQPMAEVK
;
A
#
# COMPACT_ATOMS: atom_id res chain seq x y z
N ILE A 1 0.08 10.00 10.98
CA ILE A 1 0.01 8.81 11.83
C ILE A 1 -1.27 8.05 11.57
N TYR A 2 -2.40 8.72 11.68
CA TYR A 2 -3.70 8.06 11.48
C TYR A 2 -3.84 7.47 10.09
N ASN A 3 -3.32 8.17 9.09
CA ASN A 3 -3.40 7.72 7.71
C ASN A 3 -2.61 6.45 7.48
N PHE A 4 -1.47 6.32 8.15
CA PHE A 4 -0.66 5.11 8.04
C PHE A 4 -1.36 3.90 8.64
N SER A 5 -2.09 4.09 9.72
CA SER A 5 -2.89 3.00 10.31
C SER A 5 -3.94 2.50 9.32
N ARG A 6 -4.57 3.42 8.59
CA ARG A 6 -5.57 3.05 7.59
C ARG A 6 -4.96 2.29 6.42
N LEU A 7 -3.78 2.73 5.96
CA LEU A 7 -3.06 2.01 4.91
C LEU A 7 -2.65 0.62 5.39
N LEU A 8 -2.15 0.53 6.61
CA LEU A 8 -1.75 -0.75 7.18
C LEU A 8 -2.94 -1.70 7.24
N ASN A 9 -4.11 -1.19 7.58
CA ASN A 9 -5.32 -2.00 7.63
C ASN A 9 -5.67 -2.59 6.27
N LEU A 10 -5.54 -1.78 5.21
CA LEU A 10 -5.74 -2.28 3.83
C LEU A 10 -4.75 -3.39 3.50
N MET A 11 -3.49 -3.20 3.87
CA MET A 11 -2.45 -4.19 3.62
C MET A 11 -2.74 -5.49 4.37
N LEU A 12 -3.19 -5.39 5.62
CA LEU A 12 -3.54 -6.56 6.41
C LEU A 12 -4.73 -7.32 5.81
N HIS A 13 -5.75 -6.61 5.36
CA HIS A 13 -6.88 -7.26 4.69
C HIS A 13 -6.44 -8.01 3.45
N LEU A 14 -5.48 -7.44 2.70
CA LEU A 14 -4.96 -8.11 1.53
C LEU A 14 -4.22 -9.39 1.91
N GLU A 15 -3.40 -9.35 2.96
CA GLU A 15 -2.68 -10.53 3.42
C GLU A 15 -3.63 -11.63 3.88
N LEU A 16 -4.78 -11.24 4.45
CA LEU A 16 -5.81 -12.18 4.89
C LEU A 16 -6.78 -12.56 3.78
N ARG A 17 -6.59 -12.01 2.58
CA ARG A 17 -7.45 -12.24 1.42
C ARG A 17 -8.92 -11.85 1.65
N ASN A 18 -9.13 -10.81 2.45
CA ASN A 18 -10.46 -10.26 2.73
C ASN A 18 -10.84 -9.23 1.66
N TYR A 19 -11.02 -9.67 0.43
CA TYR A 19 -11.17 -8.76 -0.71
C TYR A 19 -12.39 -7.86 -0.61
N SER A 20 -13.50 -8.36 -0.10
CA SER A 20 -14.69 -7.53 0.06
C SER A 20 -14.46 -6.42 1.08
N ASN A 21 -13.70 -6.70 2.13
CA ASN A 21 -13.34 -5.70 3.12
C ASN A 21 -12.40 -4.64 2.56
N ILE A 22 -11.53 -5.02 1.62
CA ILE A 22 -10.64 -4.06 0.96
C ILE A 22 -11.45 -3.01 0.21
N LYS A 23 -12.47 -3.42 -0.55
CA LYS A 23 -13.30 -2.48 -1.28
C LYS A 23 -13.98 -1.48 -0.35
N SER A 24 -14.54 -1.98 0.74
CA SER A 24 -15.23 -1.16 1.72
C SER A 24 -14.26 -0.19 2.41
N GLU A 25 -13.13 -0.71 2.85
CA GLU A 25 -12.10 0.11 3.52
C GLU A 25 -11.50 1.13 2.57
N TYR A 26 -11.26 0.76 1.31
CA TYR A 26 -10.73 1.70 0.34
C TYR A 26 -11.65 2.90 0.16
N ALA A 27 -12.95 2.66 0.04
CA ALA A 27 -13.92 3.74 -0.11
C ALA A 27 -13.86 4.69 1.07
N SER A 28 -13.82 4.15 2.29
CA SER A 28 -13.71 4.93 3.52
C SER A 28 -12.42 5.73 3.57
N VAL A 29 -11.30 5.09 3.30
CA VAL A 29 -9.98 5.71 3.35
C VAL A 29 -9.85 6.80 2.29
N SER A 30 -10.34 6.53 1.10
CA SER A 30 -10.30 7.48 0.00
C SER A 30 -11.10 8.74 0.33
N TYR A 31 -12.28 8.56 0.90
CA TYR A 31 -13.11 9.68 1.34
C TYR A 31 -12.38 10.51 2.40
N TYR A 32 -11.80 9.84 3.38
CA TYR A 32 -11.06 10.49 4.46
C TYR A 32 -9.88 11.31 3.93
N PHE A 33 -9.09 10.73 3.02
CA PHE A 33 -7.93 11.41 2.45
C PHE A 33 -8.34 12.63 1.64
N ASN A 34 -9.40 12.51 0.85
CA ASN A 34 -9.90 13.63 0.05
C ASN A 34 -10.36 14.78 0.94
N LYS A 35 -10.97 14.45 2.07
CA LYS A 35 -11.48 15.46 2.99
C LYS A 35 -10.39 16.13 3.80
N ASN A 36 -9.36 15.38 4.20
CA ASN A 36 -8.36 15.84 5.17
C ASN A 36 -7.03 16.21 4.54
N LYS A 37 -6.93 16.25 3.24
CA LYS A 37 -5.72 16.57 2.49
C LYS A 37 -4.53 15.69 2.88
N GLN A 38 -3.95 15.07 1.90
CA GLN A 38 -2.80 14.18 2.10
C GLN A 38 -1.53 14.96 2.32
N LEU A 39 -0.69 14.46 3.22
CA LEU A 39 0.60 15.06 3.48
C LEU A 39 1.73 14.36 2.73
N PHE A 40 1.56 13.07 2.41
CA PHE A 40 2.62 12.23 1.86
C PHE A 40 2.25 11.68 0.50
N LYS A 41 3.22 11.73 -0.43
CA LYS A 41 3.05 11.09 -1.74
C LYS A 41 2.96 9.58 -1.60
N THR A 42 3.64 9.02 -0.58
CA THR A 42 3.57 7.59 -0.27
C THR A 42 2.14 7.13 -0.07
N GLU A 43 1.34 7.91 0.65
CA GLU A 43 -0.07 7.56 0.89
C GLU A 43 -0.84 7.49 -0.42
N ASN A 44 -0.64 8.46 -1.30
CA ASN A 44 -1.28 8.48 -2.60
C ASN A 44 -0.92 7.25 -3.43
N LEU A 45 0.36 6.92 -3.47
CA LEU A 45 0.83 5.82 -4.30
C LEU A 45 0.28 4.48 -3.81
N VAL A 46 0.31 4.26 -2.50
CA VAL A 46 -0.20 3.01 -1.93
C VAL A 46 -1.72 2.93 -2.10
N LEU A 47 -2.41 4.04 -1.89
CA LEU A 47 -3.86 4.07 -2.06
C LEU A 47 -4.25 3.81 -3.52
N SER A 48 -3.47 4.32 -4.47
CA SER A 48 -3.69 4.06 -5.89
C SER A 48 -3.59 2.57 -6.21
N TYR A 49 -2.66 1.86 -5.58
CA TYR A 49 -2.55 0.43 -5.76
C TYR A 49 -3.86 -0.27 -5.37
N PHE A 50 -4.48 0.16 -4.28
CA PHE A 50 -5.73 -0.45 -3.80
C PHE A 50 -6.97 0.05 -4.53
N SER A 51 -6.83 1.03 -5.43
CA SER A 51 -7.98 1.60 -6.15
C SER A 51 -8.59 0.64 -7.16
N ASN A 52 -7.80 -0.29 -7.67
CA ASN A 52 -8.27 -1.23 -8.69
C ASN A 52 -8.09 -2.65 -8.20
N PRO A 53 -9.19 -3.40 -7.99
CA PRO A 53 -9.10 -4.79 -7.51
C PRO A 53 -8.23 -5.69 -8.38
N LYS A 54 -8.11 -5.39 -9.67
CA LYS A 54 -7.24 -6.18 -10.55
C LYS A 54 -5.79 -6.14 -10.14
N ASN A 55 -5.38 -5.09 -9.40
CA ASN A 55 -3.99 -4.96 -8.98
C ASN A 55 -3.60 -6.03 -7.96
N TYR A 56 -4.54 -6.50 -7.14
CA TYR A 56 -4.22 -7.41 -6.04
C TYR A 56 -4.96 -8.75 -6.10
N MET A 57 -6.07 -8.86 -6.85
CA MET A 57 -6.84 -10.10 -6.87
C MET A 57 -6.30 -11.15 -7.83
N TYR A 58 -5.55 -10.75 -8.85
CA TYR A 58 -5.13 -11.65 -9.92
C TYR A 58 -3.62 -11.80 -10.01
N ASN A 59 -2.92 -11.66 -8.90
CA ASN A 59 -1.45 -11.81 -8.86
C ASN A 59 -0.75 -10.92 -9.87
N SER A 60 -1.19 -9.69 -10.01
CA SER A 60 -0.62 -8.76 -10.97
C SER A 60 0.70 -8.20 -10.45
N ASN A 61 1.81 -8.83 -10.83
CA ASN A 61 3.12 -8.33 -10.43
C ASN A 61 3.42 -6.97 -11.05
N GLY A 62 2.82 -6.68 -12.21
CA GLY A 62 3.02 -5.39 -12.86
C GLY A 62 2.65 -4.21 -11.98
N ALA A 63 1.51 -4.30 -11.31
CA ALA A 63 1.06 -3.22 -10.43
C ALA A 63 2.00 -3.03 -9.23
N LEU A 64 2.51 -4.14 -8.68
CA LEU A 64 3.46 -4.08 -7.57
C LEU A 64 4.79 -3.47 -8.02
N LEU A 65 5.24 -3.81 -9.22
CA LEU A 65 6.48 -3.25 -9.75
C LEU A 65 6.35 -1.75 -10.00
N VAL A 66 5.20 -1.30 -10.49
CA VAL A 66 4.94 0.12 -10.67
C VAL A 66 4.94 0.84 -9.34
N LEU A 67 4.29 0.27 -8.33
CA LEU A 67 4.29 0.86 -6.99
C LEU A 67 5.71 0.94 -6.43
N GLN A 68 6.48 -0.14 -6.54
CA GLN A 68 7.85 -0.18 -6.07
C GLN A 68 8.70 0.89 -6.73
N ASP A 69 8.59 1.02 -8.05
CA ASP A 69 9.36 2.01 -8.80
C ASP A 69 9.01 3.43 -8.37
N ASN A 70 7.72 3.70 -8.19
CA ASN A 70 7.28 5.02 -7.77
C ASN A 70 7.75 5.35 -6.35
N LEU A 71 7.75 4.37 -5.44
CA LEU A 71 8.27 4.57 -4.09
C LEU A 71 9.77 4.80 -4.10
N GLU A 72 10.49 4.09 -4.97
CA GLU A 72 11.93 4.31 -5.13
C GLU A 72 12.24 5.75 -5.55
N LYS A 73 11.41 6.32 -6.41
CA LYS A 73 11.62 7.68 -6.90
C LYS A 73 11.46 8.75 -5.82
N ILE A 74 10.69 8.47 -4.77
CA ILE A 74 10.42 9.44 -3.72
C ILE A 74 11.13 9.12 -2.41
N LYS A 75 11.89 8.04 -2.34
CA LYS A 75 12.50 7.60 -1.07
C LYS A 75 13.51 8.59 -0.52
N GLU A 76 14.09 9.43 -1.37
CA GLU A 76 15.08 10.43 -0.95
C GLU A 76 14.43 11.74 -0.50
N ILE A 77 13.13 11.91 -0.73
CA ILE A 77 12.41 13.10 -0.27
C ILE A 77 12.28 13.01 1.25
N LYS A 78 12.83 14.00 1.93
CA LYS A 78 12.96 13.95 3.39
C LYS A 78 11.65 13.71 4.11
N ILE A 79 10.58 14.40 3.72
CA ILE A 79 9.29 14.25 4.38
C ILE A 79 8.68 12.86 4.13
N GLU A 80 8.95 12.28 2.96
CA GLU A 80 8.42 10.94 2.63
C GLU A 80 9.11 9.86 3.45
N GLN A 81 10.30 10.10 3.93
CA GLN A 81 11.00 9.13 4.76
C GLN A 81 10.27 8.80 6.04
N PHE A 82 9.47 9.71 6.57
CA PHE A 82 8.63 9.41 7.72
C PHE A 82 7.68 8.26 7.43
N ALA A 83 6.99 8.33 6.29
CA ALA A 83 6.05 7.29 5.90
C ALA A 83 6.78 5.97 5.62
N LEU A 84 7.88 6.04 4.88
CA LEU A 84 8.62 4.85 4.48
C LEU A 84 9.29 4.16 5.66
N ASN A 85 9.61 4.90 6.72
CA ASN A 85 10.15 4.33 7.94
C ASN A 85 9.07 3.79 8.87
N TYR A 86 7.86 4.34 8.77
CA TYR A 86 6.76 3.90 9.63
C TYR A 86 6.24 2.53 9.23
N ILE A 87 6.11 2.30 7.93
CA ILE A 87 5.69 1.00 7.38
C ILE A 87 6.73 0.58 6.35
N ASP A 88 7.24 -0.64 6.47
CA ASP A 88 8.23 -1.17 5.53
C ASP A 88 7.54 -1.65 4.27
N PHE A 89 7.14 -0.71 3.42
CA PHE A 89 6.45 -1.01 2.17
C PHE A 89 7.31 -1.86 1.23
N PHE A 90 8.62 -1.64 1.21
CA PHE A 90 9.51 -2.35 0.30
C PHE A 90 9.57 -3.84 0.63
N THR A 91 9.63 -4.19 1.90
CA THR A 91 9.61 -5.60 2.32
C THR A 91 8.28 -6.23 1.98
N TRP A 92 7.17 -5.51 2.21
CA TRP A 92 5.84 -6.00 1.88
C TRP A 92 5.71 -6.28 0.38
N ILE A 93 6.19 -5.36 -0.46
CA ILE A 93 6.13 -5.53 -1.91
C ILE A 93 6.97 -6.73 -2.34
N LYS A 94 8.16 -6.89 -1.79
CA LYS A 94 9.02 -8.03 -2.11
C LYS A 94 8.36 -9.35 -1.77
N ALA A 95 7.71 -9.43 -0.61
CA ALA A 95 7.00 -10.64 -0.20
C ALA A 95 5.90 -10.98 -1.19
N ARG A 96 5.15 -9.99 -1.63
CA ARG A 96 4.08 -10.22 -2.58
C ARG A 96 4.61 -10.58 -3.96
N LEU A 97 5.69 -9.97 -4.40
CA LEU A 97 6.31 -10.31 -5.70
C LEU A 97 6.83 -11.74 -5.72
N SER A 98 7.31 -12.24 -4.60
CA SER A 98 7.75 -13.63 -4.49
C SER A 98 6.59 -14.60 -4.36
N ARG A 99 5.38 -14.08 -4.19
CA ARG A 99 4.14 -14.85 -4.01
C ARG A 99 4.17 -15.73 -2.77
N GLN A 100 4.91 -15.29 -1.78
CA GLN A 100 4.98 -15.99 -0.50
C GLN A 100 4.49 -15.06 0.60
N PRO A 101 3.84 -15.58 1.64
CA PRO A 101 3.52 -14.79 2.81
C PRO A 101 4.81 -14.23 3.40
N MET A 102 4.75 -13.04 4.01
CA MET A 102 5.92 -12.41 4.58
C MET A 102 6.63 -13.30 5.60
N ALA A 103 5.86 -14.08 6.35
CA ALA A 103 6.42 -14.98 7.36
C ALA A 103 7.26 -16.10 6.75
N GLU A 104 7.09 -16.40 5.48
CA GLU A 104 7.81 -17.46 4.79
C GLU A 104 8.96 -16.95 3.94
N VAL A 105 9.08 -15.65 3.80
CA VAL A 105 10.20 -15.05 3.05
C VAL A 105 11.47 -15.19 3.87
N LYS A 106 12.48 -15.76 3.24
CA LYS A 106 13.73 -16.05 3.92
C LYS A 106 14.90 -15.38 3.26
#